data_df46314dbe46fc45e65042f3f365b5e1
#
_entry.id   df46314dbe46fc45e65042f3f365b5e1
#
_cell.length_a   1.000
_cell.length_b   1.000
_cell.length_c   1.000
_cell.angle_alpha   90.00
_cell.angle_beta   90.00
_cell.angle_gamma   90.00
#
_symmetry.space_group_name_H-M   'P 1'
#
loop_
_entity.id
_entity.type
_entity.pdbx_description
1 polymer ?
#
loop_
_entity_poly.entity_id
_entity_poly.type
_entity_poly.pdbx_seq_one_letter_code
_entity_poly.pdbx_strand_id
1 'polypeptide(L)'
;MSATKEISKNKSAHVWLFSAIGVSLVLGIVIALNLLVSTSVPFKIDLTEDKIHTLSQGTKDVLEGLDTPVTMSFFVSKDKDNMRPELIPFAKRVDSLLKEYERGSSGDFIEIERIDPSPDSEDEDRAKLNNLQGIPGRLNEPAYLGLTITCLDRKSSIPFIDPNREQMLEYDISRAIVEVTREGAPKVALMSALPVQGGPATPFAQPGQGQQNRPWQFYTQLKRDYDPDPTDFGSNLVDLGMDIE
;
A
#
# COMPACT_ATOMS: atom_id res chain seq x y z
N MET A 1 46.64 70.90 -10.60
CA MET A 1 46.55 69.55 -9.99
C MET A 1 45.14 69.14 -9.62
N SER A 2 44.09 69.51 -10.40
CA SER A 2 42.69 69.27 -10.03
C SER A 2 41.91 68.34 -11.00
N ALA A 3 42.38 68.09 -12.22
CA ALA A 3 41.64 67.35 -13.25
C ALA A 3 41.74 65.81 -13.14
N THR A 4 42.78 65.29 -12.47
CA THR A 4 43.04 63.84 -12.38
C THR A 4 42.17 63.13 -11.32
N LYS A 5 41.58 63.84 -10.37
CA LYS A 5 40.81 63.31 -9.25
C LYS A 5 39.35 63.04 -9.61
N GLU A 6 38.80 63.78 -10.57
CA GLU A 6 37.40 63.57 -11.01
C GLU A 6 37.21 62.36 -11.95
N ILE A 7 38.21 62.04 -12.77
CA ILE A 7 38.13 60.89 -13.71
C ILE A 7 38.17 59.56 -12.93
N SER A 8 38.86 59.49 -11.80
CA SER A 8 38.95 58.28 -10.95
C SER A 8 37.61 58.01 -10.22
N LYS A 9 36.89 59.09 -9.80
CA LYS A 9 35.65 58.93 -9.05
C LYS A 9 34.48 58.40 -9.92
N ASN A 10 34.49 58.77 -11.20
CA ASN A 10 33.46 58.35 -12.16
C ASN A 10 33.61 56.86 -12.56
N LYS A 11 34.84 56.36 -12.71
CA LYS A 11 35.10 54.93 -13.03
C LYS A 11 34.66 53.99 -11.94
N SER A 12 34.86 54.35 -10.65
CA SER A 12 34.43 53.50 -9.53
C SER A 12 32.90 53.49 -9.38
N ALA A 13 32.23 54.60 -9.69
CA ALA A 13 30.76 54.68 -9.65
C ALA A 13 30.11 53.79 -10.72
N HIS A 14 30.67 53.75 -11.94
CA HIS A 14 30.18 52.87 -13.02
C HIS A 14 30.39 51.41 -12.66
N VAL A 15 31.55 51.03 -12.14
CA VAL A 15 31.80 49.62 -11.72
C VAL A 15 30.83 49.19 -10.63
N TRP A 16 30.55 50.04 -9.64
CA TRP A 16 29.59 49.75 -8.57
C TRP A 16 28.16 49.63 -9.09
N LEU A 17 27.74 50.52 -10.03
CA LEU A 17 26.44 50.45 -10.72
C LEU A 17 26.26 49.15 -11.53
N PHE A 18 27.27 48.77 -12.32
CA PHE A 18 27.22 47.49 -13.08
C PHE A 18 27.20 46.26 -12.16
N SER A 19 27.90 46.31 -11.03
CA SER A 19 27.83 45.22 -10.03
C SER A 19 26.46 45.16 -9.38
N ALA A 20 25.87 46.27 -8.99
CA ALA A 20 24.52 46.31 -8.39
C ALA A 20 23.44 45.81 -9.36
N ILE A 21 23.51 46.23 -10.64
CA ILE A 21 22.59 45.76 -11.69
C ILE A 21 22.78 44.27 -11.90
N GLY A 22 24.00 43.77 -11.94
CA GLY A 22 24.29 42.34 -12.11
C GLY A 22 23.71 41.49 -10.97
N VAL A 23 23.92 41.93 -9.73
CA VAL A 23 23.35 41.25 -8.52
C VAL A 23 21.82 41.28 -8.56
N SER A 24 21.21 42.43 -8.91
CA SER A 24 19.75 42.53 -9.01
C SER A 24 19.16 41.63 -10.10
N LEU A 25 19.85 41.48 -11.21
CA LEU A 25 19.45 40.62 -12.31
C LEU A 25 19.52 39.14 -11.90
N VAL A 26 20.61 38.70 -11.24
CA VAL A 26 20.75 37.35 -10.71
C VAL A 26 19.68 37.07 -9.66
N LEU A 27 19.41 38.01 -8.75
CA LEU A 27 18.35 37.87 -7.76
C LEU A 27 16.96 37.73 -8.42
N GLY A 28 16.70 38.55 -9.45
CA GLY A 28 15.47 38.47 -10.24
C GLY A 28 15.30 37.10 -10.94
N ILE A 29 16.37 36.55 -11.50
CA ILE A 29 16.36 35.22 -12.12
C ILE A 29 16.08 34.14 -11.05
N VAL A 30 16.72 34.20 -9.90
CA VAL A 30 16.50 33.25 -8.80
C VAL A 30 15.06 33.29 -8.32
N ILE A 31 14.48 34.48 -8.15
CA ILE A 31 13.08 34.65 -7.76
C ILE A 31 12.14 34.11 -8.86
N ALA A 32 12.41 34.43 -10.13
CA ALA A 32 11.61 33.95 -11.24
C ALA A 32 11.66 32.42 -11.37
N LEU A 33 12.84 31.82 -11.23
CA LEU A 33 13.00 30.37 -11.21
C LEU A 33 12.26 29.72 -10.02
N ASN A 34 12.34 30.34 -8.84
CA ASN A 34 11.64 29.87 -7.65
C ASN A 34 10.12 29.90 -7.84
N LEU A 35 9.60 31.00 -8.38
CA LEU A 35 8.17 31.11 -8.74
C LEU A 35 7.77 30.10 -9.81
N LEU A 36 8.59 29.88 -10.83
CA LEU A 36 8.33 28.94 -11.90
C LEU A 36 8.29 27.50 -11.37
N VAL A 37 9.22 27.13 -10.51
CA VAL A 37 9.25 25.81 -9.85
C VAL A 37 8.09 25.67 -8.87
N SER A 38 7.70 26.73 -8.17
CA SER A 38 6.60 26.71 -7.20
C SER A 38 5.22 26.59 -7.88
N THR A 39 5.05 27.10 -9.09
CA THR A 39 3.77 27.11 -9.81
C THR A 39 3.65 25.99 -10.85
N SER A 40 4.77 25.41 -11.27
CA SER A 40 4.83 24.41 -12.31
C SER A 40 5.01 23.02 -11.71
N VAL A 41 3.91 22.38 -11.32
CA VAL A 41 3.81 20.96 -10.93
C VAL A 41 4.37 20.62 -9.54
N PRO A 42 3.63 19.87 -8.73
CA PRO A 42 4.17 19.20 -7.54
C PRO A 42 5.07 18.03 -7.99
N PHE A 43 6.20 18.35 -8.62
CA PHE A 43 7.21 17.37 -8.97
C PHE A 43 7.97 17.01 -7.70
N LYS A 44 7.39 16.13 -6.90
CA LYS A 44 8.08 15.51 -5.77
C LYS A 44 9.05 14.49 -6.36
N ILE A 45 10.31 14.86 -6.53
CA ILE A 45 11.37 13.89 -6.76
C ILE A 45 11.58 13.18 -5.44
N ASP A 46 11.19 11.93 -5.37
CA ASP A 46 11.53 11.07 -4.25
C ASP A 46 13.01 10.68 -4.37
N LEU A 47 13.85 11.35 -3.56
CA LEU A 47 15.29 11.10 -3.46
C LEU A 47 15.62 10.08 -2.37
N THR A 48 14.61 9.48 -1.74
CA THR A 48 14.83 8.41 -0.77
C THR A 48 15.27 7.14 -1.49
N GLU A 49 16.28 6.47 -0.95
CA GLU A 49 16.86 5.23 -1.49
C GLU A 49 15.81 4.14 -1.67
N ASP A 50 14.75 4.15 -0.86
CA ASP A 50 13.66 3.17 -0.85
C ASP A 50 12.40 3.63 -1.62
N LYS A 51 12.39 4.82 -2.24
CA LYS A 51 11.24 5.38 -2.99
C LYS A 51 9.91 5.27 -2.25
N ILE A 52 9.90 5.57 -0.95
CA ILE A 52 8.79 5.35 -0.01
C ILE A 52 7.50 6.11 -0.41
N HIS A 53 7.59 7.04 -1.36
CA HIS A 53 6.47 7.85 -1.83
C HIS A 53 6.06 7.57 -3.28
N THR A 54 6.55 6.48 -3.88
CA THR A 54 6.16 6.07 -5.23
C THR A 54 5.78 4.60 -5.23
N LEU A 55 4.57 4.31 -5.70
CA LEU A 55 4.10 2.94 -5.86
C LEU A 55 4.98 2.15 -6.82
N SER A 56 5.17 0.87 -6.53
CA SER A 56 5.88 -0.07 -7.41
C SER A 56 5.16 -0.21 -8.75
N GLN A 57 5.87 -0.69 -9.77
CA GLN A 57 5.26 -0.90 -11.09
C GLN A 57 4.11 -1.92 -11.01
N GLY A 58 4.28 -3.01 -10.25
CA GLY A 58 3.21 -4.00 -10.09
C GLY A 58 1.94 -3.43 -9.45
N THR A 59 2.08 -2.54 -8.46
CA THR A 59 0.92 -1.85 -7.88
C THR A 59 0.24 -0.92 -8.90
N LYS A 60 1.01 -0.20 -9.71
CA LYS A 60 0.46 0.65 -10.79
C LYS A 60 -0.30 -0.17 -11.81
N ASP A 61 0.25 -1.30 -12.23
CA ASP A 61 -0.40 -2.20 -13.18
C ASP A 61 -1.75 -2.73 -12.62
N VAL A 62 -1.80 -3.02 -11.31
CA VAL A 62 -3.06 -3.39 -10.62
C VAL A 62 -4.07 -2.23 -10.65
N LEU A 63 -3.62 -0.99 -10.36
CA LEU A 63 -4.51 0.17 -10.32
C LEU A 63 -5.01 0.59 -11.72
N GLU A 64 -4.17 0.46 -12.74
CA GLU A 64 -4.55 0.70 -14.15
C GLU A 64 -5.55 -0.33 -14.68
N GLY A 65 -5.51 -1.55 -14.13
CA GLY A 65 -6.43 -2.64 -14.48
C GLY A 65 -7.78 -2.59 -13.77
N LEU A 66 -8.03 -1.60 -12.89
CA LEU A 66 -9.30 -1.48 -12.21
C LEU A 66 -10.40 -0.98 -13.16
N ASP A 67 -11.51 -1.67 -13.16
CA ASP A 67 -12.73 -1.35 -13.90
C ASP A 67 -13.95 -1.12 -12.99
N THR A 68 -13.78 -1.37 -11.69
CA THR A 68 -14.83 -1.29 -10.67
C THR A 68 -14.34 -0.47 -9.48
N PRO A 69 -15.19 0.40 -8.90
CA PRO A 69 -14.82 1.19 -7.73
C PRO A 69 -14.48 0.33 -6.51
N VAL A 70 -13.38 0.69 -5.85
CA VAL A 70 -12.86 0.06 -4.63
C VAL A 70 -12.83 1.08 -3.52
N THR A 71 -13.49 0.78 -2.41
CA THR A 71 -13.47 1.61 -1.21
C THR A 71 -12.45 1.06 -0.22
N MET A 72 -11.53 1.91 0.21
CA MET A 72 -10.53 1.62 1.25
C MET A 72 -10.94 2.32 2.54
N SER A 73 -11.50 1.58 3.50
CA SER A 73 -11.84 2.11 4.82
C SER A 73 -10.65 1.98 5.75
N PHE A 74 -9.99 3.09 6.04
CA PHE A 74 -8.83 3.18 6.92
C PHE A 74 -9.28 3.52 8.34
N PHE A 75 -9.18 2.55 9.22
CA PHE A 75 -9.53 2.67 10.64
C PHE A 75 -8.29 3.04 11.44
N VAL A 76 -8.30 4.23 11.99
CA VAL A 76 -7.20 4.75 12.79
C VAL A 76 -7.72 5.54 13.98
N SER A 77 -7.47 5.07 15.20
CA SER A 77 -7.82 5.80 16.42
C SER A 77 -6.98 7.06 16.51
N LYS A 78 -7.64 8.23 16.56
CA LYS A 78 -6.97 9.54 16.59
C LYS A 78 -6.66 10.03 18.00
N ASP A 79 -7.23 9.38 19.02
CA ASP A 79 -6.96 9.74 20.41
C ASP A 79 -5.47 9.55 20.72
N LYS A 80 -4.76 10.68 20.86
CA LYS A 80 -3.32 10.70 21.15
C LYS A 80 -2.98 10.25 22.55
N ASP A 81 -3.92 10.32 23.48
CA ASP A 81 -3.72 9.92 24.86
C ASP A 81 -3.81 8.40 24.99
N ASN A 82 -4.62 7.75 24.17
CA ASN A 82 -4.76 6.29 24.11
C ASN A 82 -3.82 5.64 23.07
N MET A 83 -3.66 6.25 21.88
CA MET A 83 -2.78 5.70 20.83
C MET A 83 -1.32 5.67 21.30
N ARG A 84 -0.62 4.59 21.03
CA ARG A 84 0.82 4.49 21.31
C ARG A 84 1.61 5.49 20.50
N PRO A 85 2.53 6.27 21.11
CA PRO A 85 3.25 7.35 20.42
C PRO A 85 4.02 6.90 19.17
N GLU A 86 4.56 5.68 19.17
CA GLU A 86 5.27 5.10 18.03
C GLU A 86 4.37 4.81 16.83
N LEU A 87 3.07 4.58 17.04
CA LEU A 87 2.11 4.32 15.97
C LEU A 87 1.60 5.58 15.28
N ILE A 88 1.66 6.74 15.94
CA ILE A 88 1.15 8.00 15.39
C ILE A 88 1.90 8.41 14.10
N PRO A 89 3.25 8.46 14.07
CA PRO A 89 3.96 8.77 12.84
C PRO A 89 3.80 7.66 11.78
N PHE A 90 3.69 6.42 12.19
CA PHE A 90 3.46 5.30 11.28
C PHE A 90 2.09 5.40 10.61
N ALA A 91 1.02 5.66 11.36
CA ALA A 91 -0.33 5.87 10.80
C ALA A 91 -0.38 6.99 9.75
N LYS A 92 0.43 8.06 9.94
CA LYS A 92 0.57 9.13 8.94
C LYS A 92 1.26 8.66 7.66
N ARG A 93 2.28 7.77 7.78
CA ARG A 93 2.92 7.19 6.59
C ARG A 93 1.97 6.28 5.85
N VAL A 94 1.19 5.46 6.58
CA VAL A 94 0.12 4.64 5.98
C VAL A 94 -0.90 5.52 5.24
N ASP A 95 -1.40 6.61 5.86
CA ASP A 95 -2.32 7.53 5.20
C ASP A 95 -1.71 8.18 3.94
N SER A 96 -0.41 8.47 3.98
CA SER A 96 0.30 9.00 2.80
C SER A 96 0.40 7.95 1.69
N LEU A 97 0.69 6.69 2.03
CA LEU A 97 0.70 5.59 1.05
C LEU A 97 -0.70 5.40 0.43
N LEU A 98 -1.76 5.39 1.23
CA LEU A 98 -3.12 5.27 0.71
C LEU A 98 -3.47 6.40 -0.27
N LYS A 99 -3.04 7.63 0.00
CA LYS A 99 -3.18 8.76 -0.94
C LYS A 99 -2.46 8.54 -2.28
N GLU A 100 -1.33 7.83 -2.28
CA GLU A 100 -0.67 7.47 -3.53
C GLU A 100 -1.47 6.42 -4.32
N TYR A 101 -2.17 5.50 -3.64
CA TYR A 101 -3.12 4.59 -4.30
C TYR A 101 -4.28 5.35 -4.94
N GLU A 102 -4.89 6.30 -4.22
CA GLU A 102 -5.97 7.16 -4.73
C GLU A 102 -5.54 7.94 -5.97
N ARG A 103 -4.31 8.54 -5.94
CA ARG A 103 -3.76 9.29 -7.08
C ARG A 103 -3.31 8.41 -8.24
N GLY A 104 -2.85 7.20 -7.95
CA GLY A 104 -2.37 6.23 -8.95
C GLY A 104 -3.50 5.55 -9.71
N SER A 105 -4.72 5.63 -9.21
CA SER A 105 -5.89 5.06 -9.86
C SER A 105 -6.34 5.93 -11.03
N SER A 106 -6.32 5.37 -12.24
CA SER A 106 -6.83 6.02 -13.44
C SER A 106 -8.36 5.99 -13.42
N GLY A 107 -9.02 7.15 -13.24
CA GLY A 107 -10.49 7.24 -13.29
C GLY A 107 -11.20 7.23 -11.95
N ASP A 108 -10.52 7.62 -10.87
CA ASP A 108 -11.07 7.73 -9.52
C ASP A 108 -11.72 6.44 -8.98
N PHE A 109 -11.18 5.27 -9.39
CA PHE A 109 -11.67 3.98 -8.93
C PHE A 109 -11.31 3.65 -7.47
N ILE A 110 -10.43 4.42 -6.83
CA ILE A 110 -10.08 4.25 -5.41
C ILE A 110 -10.66 5.39 -4.59
N GLU A 111 -11.51 5.04 -3.62
CA GLU A 111 -12.04 5.96 -2.62
C GLU A 111 -11.50 5.61 -1.24
N ILE A 112 -11.01 6.61 -0.48
CA ILE A 112 -10.48 6.40 0.86
C ILE A 112 -11.42 7.00 1.91
N GLU A 113 -12.04 6.14 2.69
CA GLU A 113 -12.81 6.50 3.87
C GLU A 113 -11.91 6.43 5.11
N ARG A 114 -11.84 7.51 5.88
CA ARG A 114 -11.07 7.57 7.14
C ARG A 114 -11.99 7.51 8.32
N ILE A 115 -11.85 6.47 9.12
CA ILE A 115 -12.73 6.16 10.26
C ILE A 115 -11.90 6.25 11.53
N ASP A 116 -12.49 6.84 12.58
CA ASP A 116 -11.86 7.05 13.89
C ASP A 116 -12.57 6.22 14.96
N PRO A 117 -12.22 4.94 15.13
CA PRO A 117 -12.82 4.11 16.17
C PRO A 117 -12.44 4.62 17.56
N SER A 118 -13.42 5.24 18.22
CA SER A 118 -13.34 5.60 19.64
C SER A 118 -14.04 4.52 20.47
N PRO A 119 -13.65 4.30 21.73
CA PRO A 119 -14.30 3.33 22.60
C PRO A 119 -15.83 3.55 22.68
N ASP A 120 -16.59 2.48 22.63
CA ASP A 120 -18.08 2.48 22.67
C ASP A 120 -18.76 3.30 21.56
N SER A 121 -18.10 3.52 20.41
CA SER A 121 -18.66 4.22 19.26
C SER A 121 -19.15 3.27 18.17
N GLU A 122 -20.04 3.77 17.29
CA GLU A 122 -20.46 3.05 16.08
C GLU A 122 -19.27 2.69 15.16
N ASP A 123 -18.24 3.52 15.13
CA ASP A 123 -17.04 3.28 14.35
C ASP A 123 -16.20 2.13 14.93
N GLU A 124 -16.21 1.96 16.26
CA GLU A 124 -15.61 0.78 16.89
C GLU A 124 -16.37 -0.49 16.53
N ASP A 125 -17.70 -0.44 16.54
CA ASP A 125 -18.53 -1.59 16.13
C ASP A 125 -18.30 -1.92 14.65
N ARG A 126 -18.18 -0.91 13.79
CA ARG A 126 -17.80 -1.10 12.38
C ARG A 126 -16.44 -1.76 12.25
N ALA A 127 -15.44 -1.37 13.08
CA ALA A 127 -14.12 -1.99 13.08
C ALA A 127 -14.20 -3.48 13.45
N LYS A 128 -14.98 -3.82 14.50
CA LYS A 128 -15.19 -5.20 14.94
C LYS A 128 -15.90 -6.04 13.86
N LEU A 129 -16.95 -5.49 13.22
CA LEU A 129 -17.65 -6.14 12.11
C LEU A 129 -16.76 -6.40 10.90
N ASN A 130 -15.75 -5.59 10.72
CA ASN A 130 -14.74 -5.75 9.67
C ASN A 130 -13.55 -6.64 10.09
N ASN A 131 -13.67 -7.37 11.21
CA ASN A 131 -12.64 -8.25 11.77
C ASN A 131 -11.31 -7.52 12.06
N LEU A 132 -11.36 -6.23 12.37
CA LEU A 132 -10.17 -5.49 12.76
C LEU A 132 -9.79 -5.80 14.20
N GLN A 133 -8.49 -5.86 14.45
CA GLN A 133 -7.94 -6.18 15.75
C GLN A 133 -7.65 -4.90 16.53
N GLY A 134 -8.39 -4.68 17.61
CA GLY A 134 -8.04 -3.67 18.60
C GLY A 134 -6.77 -4.07 19.35
N ILE A 135 -5.80 -3.17 19.40
CA ILE A 135 -4.57 -3.33 20.19
C ILE A 135 -4.72 -2.59 21.52
N PRO A 136 -4.09 -3.07 22.61
CA PRO A 136 -4.12 -2.35 23.86
C PRO A 136 -3.49 -0.97 23.74
N GLY A 137 -4.26 0.07 23.94
CA GLY A 137 -3.80 1.45 23.99
C GLY A 137 -3.16 1.78 25.34
N ARG A 138 -2.72 3.04 25.53
CA ARG A 138 -2.08 3.51 26.78
C ARG A 138 -3.06 3.60 27.96
N LEU A 139 -4.33 3.90 27.69
CA LEU A 139 -5.40 3.97 28.68
C LEU A 139 -6.07 2.60 28.92
N ASN A 140 -5.47 1.53 28.40
CA ASN A 140 -6.04 0.16 28.42
C ASN A 140 -7.36 0.03 27.66
N GLU A 141 -7.69 1.01 26.83
CA GLU A 141 -8.79 0.98 25.87
C GLU A 141 -8.28 0.49 24.50
N PRO A 142 -9.12 -0.17 23.68
CA PRO A 142 -8.68 -0.63 22.37
C PRO A 142 -8.36 0.56 21.45
N ALA A 143 -7.21 0.51 20.80
CA ALA A 143 -6.84 1.40 19.72
C ALA A 143 -6.77 0.60 18.41
N TYR A 144 -7.19 1.19 17.31
CA TYR A 144 -7.27 0.51 16.02
C TYR A 144 -6.30 1.15 15.03
N LEU A 145 -5.65 0.30 14.25
CA LEU A 145 -4.86 0.68 13.08
C LEU A 145 -4.98 -0.45 12.06
N GLY A 146 -5.99 -0.38 11.21
CA GLY A 146 -6.32 -1.43 10.26
C GLY A 146 -6.92 -0.87 8.98
N LEU A 147 -7.07 -1.72 7.99
CA LEU A 147 -7.61 -1.35 6.68
C LEU A 147 -8.60 -2.40 6.22
N THR A 148 -9.73 -1.96 5.68
CA THR A 148 -10.68 -2.81 4.99
C THR A 148 -10.82 -2.32 3.56
N ILE A 149 -10.75 -3.24 2.61
CA ILE A 149 -10.89 -2.98 1.19
C ILE A 149 -12.15 -3.67 0.71
N THR A 150 -13.04 -2.92 0.09
CA THR A 150 -14.34 -3.39 -0.37
C THR A 150 -14.53 -3.08 -1.85
N CYS A 151 -14.97 -4.07 -2.61
CA CYS A 151 -15.39 -3.92 -4.00
C CYS A 151 -16.72 -4.65 -4.17
N LEU A 152 -17.78 -3.91 -4.46
CA LEU A 152 -19.15 -4.42 -4.48
C LEU A 152 -19.53 -5.14 -3.15
N ASP A 153 -19.77 -6.44 -3.22
CA ASP A 153 -20.12 -7.31 -2.09
C ASP A 153 -18.91 -8.07 -1.49
N ARG A 154 -17.72 -7.91 -2.10
CA ARG A 154 -16.49 -8.56 -1.63
C ARG A 154 -15.70 -7.65 -0.73
N LYS A 155 -15.09 -8.26 0.27
CA LYS A 155 -14.33 -7.55 1.28
C LYS A 155 -13.10 -8.34 1.67
N SER A 156 -11.96 -7.63 1.76
CA SER A 156 -10.72 -8.12 2.35
C SER A 156 -10.27 -7.15 3.43
N SER A 157 -9.73 -7.68 4.53
CA SER A 157 -9.33 -6.86 5.67
C SER A 157 -7.91 -7.15 6.09
N ILE A 158 -7.15 -6.11 6.42
CA ILE A 158 -5.88 -6.16 7.11
C ILE A 158 -6.18 -5.82 8.59
N PRO A 159 -6.31 -6.81 9.47
CA PRO A 159 -6.84 -6.63 10.83
C PRO A 159 -6.02 -5.67 11.68
N PHE A 160 -4.70 -5.67 11.49
CA PHE A 160 -3.76 -4.76 12.11
C PHE A 160 -2.59 -4.50 11.16
N ILE A 161 -2.27 -3.23 10.96
CA ILE A 161 -1.12 -2.80 10.15
C ILE A 161 0.09 -2.73 11.08
N ASP A 162 0.98 -3.74 10.97
CA ASP A 162 2.15 -3.89 11.83
C ASP A 162 3.31 -3.01 11.33
N PRO A 163 3.84 -2.08 12.15
CA PRO A 163 5.02 -1.28 11.81
C PRO A 163 6.26 -2.10 11.45
N ASN A 164 6.41 -3.29 12.03
CA ASN A 164 7.55 -4.17 11.74
C ASN A 164 7.48 -4.78 10.34
N ARG A 165 6.33 -4.70 9.69
CA ARG A 165 6.08 -5.19 8.33
C ARG A 165 5.83 -4.05 7.32
N GLU A 166 6.24 -2.84 7.64
CA GLU A 166 6.01 -1.65 6.80
C GLU A 166 6.43 -1.89 5.33
N GLN A 167 7.55 -2.56 5.09
CA GLN A 167 8.06 -2.88 3.75
C GLN A 167 7.12 -3.80 2.93
N MET A 168 6.27 -4.58 3.60
CA MET A 168 5.31 -5.47 2.95
C MET A 168 3.92 -4.85 2.79
N LEU A 169 3.71 -3.66 3.36
CA LEU A 169 2.39 -3.03 3.41
C LEU A 169 1.81 -2.76 2.01
N GLU A 170 2.63 -2.26 1.09
CA GLU A 170 2.22 -2.04 -0.29
C GLU A 170 1.77 -3.34 -0.96
N TYR A 171 2.53 -4.41 -0.78
CA TYR A 171 2.15 -5.74 -1.28
C TYR A 171 0.84 -6.24 -0.64
N ASP A 172 0.70 -6.13 0.69
CA ASP A 172 -0.49 -6.58 1.41
C ASP A 172 -1.75 -5.82 0.93
N ILE A 173 -1.65 -4.51 0.68
CA ILE A 173 -2.74 -3.69 0.15
C ILE A 173 -3.07 -4.08 -1.30
N SER A 174 -2.07 -4.16 -2.17
CA SER A 174 -2.28 -4.52 -3.59
C SER A 174 -2.86 -5.92 -3.75
N ARG A 175 -2.40 -6.88 -2.93
CA ARG A 175 -2.99 -8.22 -2.87
C ARG A 175 -4.45 -8.17 -2.46
N ALA A 176 -4.81 -7.39 -1.44
CA ALA A 176 -6.17 -7.27 -0.98
C ALA A 176 -7.10 -6.61 -2.02
N ILE A 177 -6.58 -5.64 -2.81
CA ILE A 177 -7.30 -5.07 -3.96
C ILE A 177 -7.57 -6.16 -4.99
N VAL A 178 -6.55 -6.90 -5.41
CA VAL A 178 -6.69 -8.00 -6.38
C VAL A 178 -7.68 -9.05 -5.89
N GLU A 179 -7.66 -9.38 -4.59
CA GLU A 179 -8.57 -10.35 -3.98
C GLU A 179 -10.04 -9.92 -4.09
N VAL A 180 -10.35 -8.64 -3.87
CA VAL A 180 -11.74 -8.15 -3.92
C VAL A 180 -12.23 -7.82 -5.35
N THR A 181 -11.32 -7.52 -6.27
CA THR A 181 -11.68 -7.16 -7.66
C THR A 181 -11.72 -8.38 -8.59
N ARG A 182 -10.99 -9.46 -8.26
CA ARG A 182 -10.93 -10.64 -9.11
C ARG A 182 -12.29 -11.36 -9.20
N GLU A 183 -12.74 -11.69 -10.39
CA GLU A 183 -13.89 -12.54 -10.62
C GLU A 183 -13.57 -14.01 -10.31
N GLY A 184 -14.02 -14.49 -9.15
CA GLY A 184 -13.85 -15.88 -8.71
C GLY A 184 -12.52 -16.17 -8.00
N ALA A 185 -12.44 -17.30 -7.30
CA ALA A 185 -11.20 -17.80 -6.72
C ALA A 185 -10.27 -18.29 -7.84
N PRO A 186 -8.95 -18.02 -7.77
CA PRO A 186 -8.01 -18.54 -8.75
C PRO A 186 -8.01 -20.08 -8.71
N LYS A 187 -8.24 -20.70 -9.83
CA LYS A 187 -8.14 -22.15 -9.96
C LYS A 187 -6.68 -22.55 -9.99
N VAL A 188 -6.30 -23.44 -9.11
CA VAL A 188 -4.93 -23.99 -9.03
C VAL A 188 -4.99 -25.47 -9.31
N ALA A 189 -4.30 -25.93 -10.36
CA ALA A 189 -4.12 -27.34 -10.62
C ALA A 189 -2.98 -27.90 -9.75
N LEU A 190 -3.26 -28.92 -8.96
CA LEU A 190 -2.27 -29.59 -8.14
C LEU A 190 -1.93 -30.95 -8.75
N MET A 191 -0.73 -31.11 -9.29
CA MET A 191 -0.20 -32.39 -9.76
C MET A 191 0.81 -32.93 -8.76
N SER A 192 0.55 -34.10 -8.18
CA SER A 192 1.46 -34.72 -7.22
C SER A 192 1.38 -36.24 -7.31
N ALA A 193 2.54 -36.90 -7.36
CA ALA A 193 2.64 -38.35 -7.22
C ALA A 193 2.51 -38.81 -5.76
N LEU A 194 2.54 -37.86 -4.80
CA LEU A 194 2.42 -38.14 -3.38
C LEU A 194 0.97 -37.92 -2.92
N PRO A 195 0.45 -38.70 -1.94
CA PRO A 195 -0.91 -38.57 -1.44
C PRO A 195 -1.07 -37.31 -0.57
N VAL A 196 -0.80 -36.12 -1.14
CA VAL A 196 -0.83 -34.83 -0.43
C VAL A 196 -2.22 -34.44 0.06
N GLN A 197 -3.26 -34.95 -0.60
CA GLN A 197 -4.67 -34.78 -0.22
C GLN A 197 -5.11 -35.67 0.95
N GLY A 198 -4.23 -36.57 1.39
CA GLY A 198 -4.61 -37.67 2.26
C GLY A 198 -5.22 -38.83 1.45
N GLY A 199 -5.18 -40.02 2.01
CA GLY A 199 -5.78 -41.22 1.37
C GLY A 199 -7.11 -41.61 2.02
N PRO A 200 -7.94 -42.41 1.35
CA PRO A 200 -9.10 -43.01 1.97
C PRO A 200 -8.65 -43.85 3.18
N ALA A 201 -9.38 -43.77 4.29
CA ALA A 201 -9.13 -44.61 5.44
C ALA A 201 -9.21 -46.10 4.99
N THR A 202 -8.07 -46.80 5.00
CA THR A 202 -8.06 -48.22 4.69
C THR A 202 -8.74 -48.98 5.81
N PRO A 203 -9.72 -49.86 5.56
CA PRO A 203 -10.43 -50.60 6.63
C PRO A 203 -9.52 -51.48 7.46
N PHE A 204 -8.27 -51.66 7.03
CA PHE A 204 -7.27 -52.50 7.71
C PHE A 204 -6.05 -51.73 8.21
N ALA A 205 -6.20 -50.41 8.44
CA ALA A 205 -5.11 -49.58 9.00
C ALA A 205 -4.71 -50.07 10.38
N GLN A 206 -3.45 -50.45 10.55
CA GLN A 206 -2.92 -50.83 11.85
C GLN A 206 -2.93 -49.65 12.83
N PRO A 207 -3.11 -49.85 14.17
CA PRO A 207 -3.01 -48.78 15.13
C PRO A 207 -1.64 -48.08 15.03
N GLY A 208 -1.63 -46.80 14.72
CA GLY A 208 -0.42 -45.98 14.48
C GLY A 208 -0.23 -45.44 13.04
N GLN A 209 -0.92 -45.99 12.04
CA GLN A 209 -0.86 -45.49 10.65
C GLN A 209 -1.82 -44.32 10.34
N GLY A 210 -2.65 -43.94 11.31
CA GLY A 210 -3.65 -42.87 11.12
C GLY A 210 -3.08 -41.48 10.77
N GLN A 211 -1.78 -41.28 10.93
CA GLN A 211 -1.12 -40.03 10.53
C GLN A 211 -0.81 -39.93 9.03
N GLN A 212 -0.71 -41.05 8.32
CA GLN A 212 -0.39 -41.06 6.89
C GLN A 212 -1.59 -40.70 6.00
N ASN A 213 -2.81 -40.74 6.54
CA ASN A 213 -4.03 -40.44 5.79
C ASN A 213 -4.53 -39.00 5.95
N ARG A 214 -3.83 -38.17 6.73
CA ARG A 214 -4.22 -36.76 6.87
C ARG A 214 -3.67 -35.95 5.70
N PRO A 215 -4.47 -34.99 5.19
CA PRO A 215 -3.95 -34.03 4.21
C PRO A 215 -2.72 -33.31 4.75
N TRP A 216 -1.75 -33.07 3.88
CA TRP A 216 -0.57 -32.30 4.28
C TRP A 216 -0.96 -30.85 4.60
N GLN A 217 -0.25 -30.22 5.51
CA GLN A 217 -0.58 -28.85 5.95
C GLN A 217 -0.61 -27.86 4.78
N PHE A 218 0.34 -27.95 3.84
CA PHE A 218 0.36 -27.06 2.68
C PHE A 218 -0.88 -27.25 1.78
N TYR A 219 -1.37 -28.51 1.63
CA TYR A 219 -2.60 -28.78 0.86
C TYR A 219 -3.84 -28.21 1.55
N THR A 220 -3.89 -28.31 2.89
CA THR A 220 -4.98 -27.71 3.66
C THR A 220 -4.97 -26.16 3.55
N GLN A 221 -3.79 -25.57 3.52
CA GLN A 221 -3.61 -24.14 3.29
C GLN A 221 -4.03 -23.76 1.87
N LEU A 222 -3.54 -24.51 0.86
CA LEU A 222 -3.87 -24.29 -0.54
C LEU A 222 -5.39 -24.39 -0.78
N LYS A 223 -6.05 -25.38 -0.16
CA LYS A 223 -7.50 -25.55 -0.26
C LYS A 223 -8.30 -24.40 0.39
N ARG A 224 -7.73 -23.73 1.38
CA ARG A 224 -8.38 -22.58 2.03
C ARG A 224 -8.29 -21.31 1.18
N ASP A 225 -7.13 -21.10 0.55
CA ASP A 225 -6.82 -19.86 -0.18
C ASP A 225 -7.19 -19.98 -1.68
N TYR A 226 -7.28 -21.20 -2.18
CA TYR A 226 -7.58 -21.53 -3.57
C TYR A 226 -8.51 -22.75 -3.57
N ASP A 227 -9.25 -22.95 -4.64
CA ASP A 227 -10.00 -24.21 -4.85
C ASP A 227 -9.17 -25.14 -5.76
N PRO A 228 -8.23 -25.92 -5.19
CA PRO A 228 -7.33 -26.74 -5.99
C PRO A 228 -8.11 -27.90 -6.59
N ASP A 229 -8.12 -27.96 -7.92
CA ASP A 229 -8.65 -29.10 -8.65
C ASP A 229 -7.59 -30.23 -8.65
N PRO A 230 -7.88 -31.38 -8.03
CA PRO A 230 -6.93 -32.50 -8.03
C PRO A 230 -6.88 -33.13 -9.40
N THR A 231 -5.78 -32.92 -10.13
CA THR A 231 -5.54 -33.60 -11.39
C THR A 231 -4.78 -34.89 -11.15
N ASP A 232 -5.30 -36.00 -11.65
CA ASP A 232 -4.58 -37.26 -11.71
C ASP A 232 -3.46 -37.21 -12.76
N PHE A 233 -2.39 -37.98 -12.52
CA PHE A 233 -1.32 -38.18 -13.47
C PHE A 233 -1.90 -38.75 -14.80
N GLY A 234 -1.95 -37.89 -15.81
CA GLY A 234 -2.47 -38.27 -17.15
C GLY A 234 -3.70 -37.48 -17.63
N SER A 235 -4.31 -36.65 -16.80
CA SER A 235 -5.30 -35.68 -17.28
C SER A 235 -4.60 -34.58 -18.09
N ASN A 236 -5.08 -34.31 -19.30
CA ASN A 236 -4.55 -33.23 -20.12
C ASN A 236 -4.85 -31.87 -19.45
N LEU A 237 -3.86 -31.06 -19.29
CA LEU A 237 -3.98 -29.67 -18.77
C LEU A 237 -5.01 -28.82 -19.54
N VAL A 238 -5.33 -29.22 -20.77
CA VAL A 238 -6.34 -28.60 -21.66
C VAL A 238 -7.76 -28.67 -21.08
N ASP A 239 -8.07 -29.71 -20.29
CA ASP A 239 -9.41 -29.89 -19.70
C ASP A 239 -9.67 -28.98 -18.49
N LEU A 240 -8.64 -28.28 -17.98
CA LEU A 240 -8.74 -27.41 -16.82
C LEU A 240 -9.13 -25.94 -17.17
N GLY A 241 -9.38 -25.67 -18.46
CA GLY A 241 -9.79 -24.33 -18.90
C GLY A 241 -8.72 -23.24 -18.61
N MET A 242 -7.45 -23.64 -18.50
CA MET A 242 -6.35 -22.69 -18.46
C MET A 242 -5.94 -22.38 -19.90
N ASP A 243 -6.42 -21.26 -20.41
CA ASP A 243 -5.78 -20.59 -21.54
C ASP A 243 -4.44 -20.07 -21.01
N ILE A 244 -3.37 -20.78 -21.36
CA ILE A 244 -2.00 -20.30 -21.11
C ILE A 244 -1.68 -19.39 -22.30
N GLU A 245 -1.85 -18.07 -22.12
CA GLU A 245 -1.21 -17.07 -22.96
C GLU A 245 0.26 -16.87 -22.55
#